data_98d5123fb465a188ddc1e4120f6672be
#
_entry.id   98d5123fb465a188ddc1e4120f6672be
#
_cell.length_a   1.000
_cell.length_b   1.000
_cell.length_c   1.000
_cell.angle_alpha   90.00
_cell.angle_beta   90.00
_cell.angle_gamma   90.00
#
_symmetry.space_group_name_H-M   'P 1'
#
loop_
_entity.id
_entity.type
_entity.pdbx_description
1 polymer ?
#
loop_
_entity_poly.entity_id
_entity_poly.type
_entity_poly.pdbx_seq_one_letter_code
_entity_poly.pdbx_strand_id
1 'polypeptide(L)'
;MEAGYTSVFAKDLFKGQVVIVTGGGSGIGRCSAHELASLGAHVALVGRNLEKLQTVQKEITEDGGSADFYVCDIRHEEAVKATIAAVVAAHGKVDALVNNAGGQYVTPLEAISVKGWEAVVNTNLTGGFLMARECYLQSMKARGGAIVNIVADMWGSMPGMGHSGAARAGMVSFTETAAVEWAHSGVRSNAVAPGNVASSGMDHYPPEVGKMLVSKFPSSNMCPWGGLRQRQK
;
A
#
# COMPACT_ATOMS: atom_id res chain seq x y z
N MET A 1 12.33 -0.06 -30.32
CA MET A 1 12.48 -0.85 -29.08
C MET A 1 11.85 -0.03 -27.98
N GLU A 2 10.69 -0.39 -27.52
CA GLU A 2 10.10 0.23 -26.34
C GLU A 2 10.98 -0.12 -25.14
N ALA A 3 11.45 0.90 -24.44
CA ALA A 3 12.20 0.68 -23.21
C ALA A 3 11.20 0.17 -22.16
N GLY A 4 11.22 -1.13 -21.88
CA GLY A 4 10.48 -1.73 -20.79
C GLY A 4 10.88 -1.09 -19.45
N TYR A 5 10.09 -1.34 -18.43
CA TYR A 5 10.42 -0.90 -17.07
C TYR A 5 11.78 -1.48 -16.66
N THR A 6 12.70 -0.63 -16.21
CA THR A 6 14.04 -1.05 -15.75
C THR A 6 14.20 -0.63 -14.28
N SER A 7 14.35 -1.61 -13.41
CA SER A 7 14.67 -1.40 -12.00
C SER A 7 16.16 -1.08 -11.81
N VAL A 8 16.46 -0.31 -10.76
CA VAL A 8 17.83 -0.06 -10.28
C VAL A 8 18.34 -1.15 -9.35
N PHE A 9 17.49 -2.08 -8.95
CA PHE A 9 17.82 -3.20 -8.07
C PHE A 9 18.31 -4.41 -8.87
N ALA A 10 18.94 -5.35 -8.17
CA ALA A 10 19.39 -6.59 -8.78
C ALA A 10 18.20 -7.39 -9.32
N LYS A 11 18.32 -7.90 -10.53
CA LYS A 11 17.33 -8.79 -11.13
C LYS A 11 17.10 -10.01 -10.23
N ASP A 12 15.87 -10.50 -10.22
CA ASP A 12 15.44 -11.68 -9.44
C ASP A 12 15.62 -11.54 -7.90
N LEU A 13 15.75 -10.30 -7.38
CA LEU A 13 15.91 -10.03 -5.94
C LEU A 13 14.82 -10.67 -5.08
N PHE A 14 13.58 -10.71 -5.60
CA PHE A 14 12.42 -11.27 -4.91
C PHE A 14 11.91 -12.57 -5.55
N LYS A 15 12.76 -13.24 -6.33
CA LYS A 15 12.39 -14.49 -7.01
C LYS A 15 11.87 -15.55 -6.03
N GLY A 16 10.69 -16.07 -6.34
CA GLY A 16 10.02 -17.08 -5.51
C GLY A 16 9.36 -16.54 -4.25
N GLN A 17 9.32 -15.22 -4.03
CA GLN A 17 8.58 -14.60 -2.95
C GLN A 17 7.15 -14.28 -3.38
N VAL A 18 6.21 -14.40 -2.44
CA VAL A 18 4.80 -14.02 -2.57
C VAL A 18 4.56 -12.77 -1.76
N VAL A 19 4.19 -11.68 -2.43
CA VAL A 19 4.04 -10.36 -1.82
C VAL A 19 2.61 -9.85 -1.99
N ILE A 20 1.93 -9.56 -0.89
CA ILE A 20 0.61 -8.91 -0.92
C ILE A 20 0.81 -7.41 -0.98
N VAL A 21 0.09 -6.73 -1.90
CA VAL A 21 0.05 -5.27 -1.99
C VAL A 21 -1.39 -4.79 -1.87
N THR A 22 -1.74 -4.18 -0.74
CA THR A 22 -3.07 -3.59 -0.56
C THR A 22 -3.17 -2.23 -1.26
N GLY A 23 -4.34 -1.93 -1.85
CA GLY A 23 -4.48 -0.76 -2.71
C GLY A 23 -3.65 -0.86 -4.00
N GLY A 24 -3.36 -2.09 -4.45
CA GLY A 24 -2.49 -2.39 -5.59
C GLY A 24 -3.01 -1.91 -6.96
N GLY A 25 -4.27 -1.47 -7.04
CA GLY A 25 -4.89 -1.02 -8.31
C GLY A 25 -4.55 0.41 -8.74
N SER A 26 -3.83 1.20 -7.94
CA SER A 26 -3.49 2.59 -8.30
C SER A 26 -2.34 3.17 -7.47
N GLY A 27 -1.82 4.32 -7.90
CA GLY A 27 -0.87 5.14 -7.14
C GLY A 27 0.37 4.38 -6.68
N ILE A 28 0.76 4.59 -5.43
CA ILE A 28 1.95 3.98 -4.81
C ILE A 28 1.85 2.45 -4.83
N GLY A 29 0.65 1.89 -4.52
CA GLY A 29 0.45 0.44 -4.53
C GLY A 29 0.68 -0.19 -5.90
N ARG A 30 0.15 0.43 -6.98
CA ARG A 30 0.40 -0.03 -8.35
C ARG A 30 1.89 0.02 -8.70
N CYS A 31 2.56 1.15 -8.39
CA CYS A 31 3.99 1.28 -8.66
C CYS A 31 4.83 0.24 -7.89
N SER A 32 4.51 0.02 -6.61
CA SER A 32 5.18 -1.00 -5.80
C SER A 32 4.96 -2.41 -6.35
N ALA A 33 3.75 -2.69 -6.83
CA ALA A 33 3.42 -3.97 -7.43
C ALA A 33 4.23 -4.25 -8.70
N HIS A 34 4.34 -3.27 -9.61
CA HIS A 34 5.18 -3.37 -10.81
C HIS A 34 6.66 -3.58 -10.46
N GLU A 35 7.20 -2.80 -9.49
CA GLU A 35 8.58 -2.95 -9.06
C GLU A 35 8.86 -4.35 -8.52
N LEU A 36 8.03 -4.82 -7.57
CA LEU A 36 8.18 -6.13 -6.95
C LEU A 36 8.09 -7.27 -7.99
N ALA A 37 7.14 -7.18 -8.91
CA ALA A 37 6.97 -8.16 -9.98
C ALA A 37 8.15 -8.17 -10.95
N SER A 38 8.71 -7.00 -11.31
CA SER A 38 9.88 -6.89 -12.18
C SER A 38 11.15 -7.49 -11.55
N LEU A 39 11.17 -7.57 -10.21
CA LEU A 39 12.23 -8.18 -9.41
C LEU A 39 11.97 -9.68 -9.10
N GLY A 40 10.96 -10.27 -9.73
CA GLY A 40 10.69 -11.70 -9.67
C GLY A 40 9.73 -12.17 -8.57
N ALA A 41 9.10 -11.25 -7.84
CA ALA A 41 8.04 -11.61 -6.90
C ALA A 41 6.77 -12.05 -7.64
N HIS A 42 6.01 -12.97 -7.04
CA HIS A 42 4.58 -13.10 -7.33
C HIS A 42 3.81 -12.09 -6.49
N VAL A 43 3.01 -11.23 -7.13
CA VAL A 43 2.31 -10.14 -6.45
C VAL A 43 0.82 -10.42 -6.34
N ALA A 44 0.31 -10.54 -5.12
CA ALA A 44 -1.13 -10.62 -4.83
C ALA A 44 -1.70 -9.19 -4.64
N LEU A 45 -2.39 -8.68 -5.66
CA LEU A 45 -3.00 -7.35 -5.66
C LEU A 45 -4.31 -7.38 -4.87
N VAL A 46 -4.42 -6.61 -3.80
CA VAL A 46 -5.63 -6.55 -2.96
C VAL A 46 -6.26 -5.15 -3.05
N GLY A 47 -7.58 -5.10 -3.26
CA GLY A 47 -8.31 -3.83 -3.31
C GLY A 47 -9.80 -4.01 -3.57
N ARG A 48 -10.56 -2.90 -3.58
CA ARG A 48 -12.02 -2.93 -3.71
C ARG A 48 -12.52 -2.86 -5.16
N ASN A 49 -11.74 -2.27 -6.05
CA ASN A 49 -12.15 -2.04 -7.44
C ASN A 49 -11.55 -3.10 -8.36
N LEU A 50 -12.40 -4.02 -8.80
CA LEU A 50 -12.04 -5.14 -9.67
C LEU A 50 -11.34 -4.68 -10.96
N GLU A 51 -11.89 -3.70 -11.66
CA GLU A 51 -11.37 -3.24 -12.95
C GLU A 51 -9.94 -2.69 -12.84
N LYS A 52 -9.67 -1.91 -11.77
CA LYS A 52 -8.32 -1.39 -11.50
C LYS A 52 -7.33 -2.51 -11.20
N LEU A 53 -7.74 -3.52 -10.43
CA LEU A 53 -6.87 -4.66 -10.11
C LEU A 53 -6.57 -5.49 -11.35
N GLN A 54 -7.58 -5.77 -12.18
CA GLN A 54 -7.42 -6.49 -13.44
C GLN A 54 -6.50 -5.74 -14.40
N THR A 55 -6.64 -4.42 -14.47
CA THR A 55 -5.76 -3.58 -15.31
C THR A 55 -4.30 -3.73 -14.88
N VAL A 56 -4.00 -3.62 -13.58
CA VAL A 56 -2.63 -3.73 -13.07
C VAL A 56 -2.08 -5.14 -13.22
N GLN A 57 -2.90 -6.17 -12.97
CA GLN A 57 -2.50 -7.56 -13.22
C GLN A 57 -2.09 -7.76 -14.67
N LYS A 58 -2.93 -7.28 -15.62
CA LYS A 58 -2.64 -7.38 -17.04
C LYS A 58 -1.34 -6.68 -17.41
N GLU A 59 -1.13 -5.46 -16.94
CA GLU A 59 0.10 -4.70 -17.16
C GLU A 59 1.35 -5.47 -16.67
N ILE A 60 1.30 -6.00 -15.43
CA ILE A 60 2.39 -6.80 -14.86
C ILE A 60 2.67 -8.05 -15.71
N THR A 61 1.62 -8.72 -16.19
CA THR A 61 1.76 -9.92 -17.03
C THR A 61 2.33 -9.60 -18.40
N GLU A 62 1.91 -8.49 -19.01
CA GLU A 62 2.44 -8.00 -20.29
C GLU A 62 3.92 -7.62 -20.19
N ASP A 63 4.35 -7.11 -19.02
CA ASP A 63 5.75 -6.79 -18.73
C ASP A 63 6.58 -8.04 -18.31
N GLY A 64 5.98 -9.24 -18.36
CA GLY A 64 6.64 -10.52 -18.06
C GLY A 64 6.72 -10.86 -16.56
N GLY A 65 6.04 -10.11 -15.70
CA GLY A 65 5.92 -10.37 -14.27
C GLY A 65 4.78 -11.35 -13.93
N SER A 66 4.57 -11.60 -12.65
CA SER A 66 3.54 -12.51 -12.15
C SER A 66 2.67 -11.83 -11.10
N ALA A 67 1.35 -11.82 -11.31
CA ALA A 67 0.41 -11.25 -10.34
C ALA A 67 -0.97 -11.91 -10.41
N ASP A 68 -1.60 -12.03 -9.23
CA ASP A 68 -3.02 -12.32 -9.07
C ASP A 68 -3.74 -11.12 -8.44
N PHE A 69 -5.06 -11.13 -8.45
CA PHE A 69 -5.84 -10.11 -7.76
C PHE A 69 -6.93 -10.71 -6.87
N TYR A 70 -7.23 -10.00 -5.78
CA TYR A 70 -8.23 -10.37 -4.80
C TYR A 70 -9.08 -9.14 -4.45
N VAL A 71 -10.39 -9.23 -4.72
CA VAL A 71 -11.32 -8.15 -4.36
C VAL A 71 -11.62 -8.25 -2.86
N CYS A 72 -11.15 -7.26 -2.10
CA CYS A 72 -11.30 -7.23 -0.65
C CYS A 72 -11.45 -5.80 -0.14
N ASP A 73 -12.41 -5.59 0.74
CA ASP A 73 -12.47 -4.42 1.59
C ASP A 73 -11.79 -4.74 2.92
N ILE A 74 -10.60 -4.19 3.11
CA ILE A 74 -9.76 -4.46 4.29
C ILE A 74 -10.37 -4.03 5.63
N ARG A 75 -11.48 -3.27 5.61
CA ARG A 75 -12.21 -2.86 6.82
C ARG A 75 -13.05 -4.00 7.42
N HIS A 76 -13.23 -5.09 6.70
CA HIS A 76 -14.04 -6.23 7.11
C HIS A 76 -13.16 -7.44 7.43
N GLU A 77 -13.11 -7.82 8.70
CA GLU A 77 -12.24 -8.88 9.23
C GLU A 77 -12.40 -10.20 8.48
N GLU A 78 -13.63 -10.67 8.28
CA GLU A 78 -13.88 -11.96 7.60
C GLU A 78 -13.45 -11.92 6.12
N ALA A 79 -13.59 -10.79 5.44
CA ALA A 79 -13.10 -10.62 4.07
C ALA A 79 -11.56 -10.68 4.01
N VAL A 80 -10.89 -10.04 4.96
CA VAL A 80 -9.43 -10.09 5.09
C VAL A 80 -8.96 -11.51 5.34
N LYS A 81 -9.55 -12.19 6.33
CA LYS A 81 -9.23 -13.58 6.68
C LYS A 81 -9.38 -14.53 5.49
N ALA A 82 -10.50 -14.43 4.78
CA ALA A 82 -10.75 -15.22 3.57
C ALA A 82 -9.75 -14.91 2.44
N THR A 83 -9.40 -13.63 2.26
CA THR A 83 -8.44 -13.21 1.25
C THR A 83 -7.05 -13.78 1.52
N ILE A 84 -6.56 -13.69 2.76
CA ILE A 84 -5.24 -14.26 3.11
C ILE A 84 -5.25 -15.78 2.97
N ALA A 85 -6.33 -16.44 3.39
CA ALA A 85 -6.49 -17.89 3.21
C ALA A 85 -6.43 -18.28 1.73
N ALA A 86 -7.06 -17.51 0.83
CA ALA A 86 -7.04 -17.75 -0.61
C ALA A 86 -5.62 -17.60 -1.18
N VAL A 87 -4.88 -16.55 -0.78
CA VAL A 87 -3.48 -16.37 -1.21
C VAL A 87 -2.60 -17.52 -0.72
N VAL A 88 -2.74 -17.92 0.55
CA VAL A 88 -1.97 -19.06 1.10
C VAL A 88 -2.33 -20.36 0.42
N ALA A 89 -3.61 -20.59 0.11
CA ALA A 89 -4.04 -21.79 -0.62
C ALA A 89 -3.47 -21.85 -2.05
N ALA A 90 -3.41 -20.71 -2.73
CA ALA A 90 -2.89 -20.62 -4.10
C ALA A 90 -1.35 -20.75 -4.18
N HIS A 91 -0.63 -20.15 -3.23
CA HIS A 91 0.83 -19.97 -3.32
C HIS A 91 1.62 -20.62 -2.18
N GLY A 92 0.94 -21.22 -1.20
CA GLY A 92 1.56 -21.91 -0.07
C GLY A 92 2.13 -21.03 1.04
N LYS A 93 2.21 -19.70 0.82
CA LYS A 93 2.84 -18.75 1.74
C LYS A 93 2.51 -17.30 1.43
N VAL A 94 2.85 -16.42 2.38
CA VAL A 94 3.01 -14.98 2.21
C VAL A 94 4.36 -14.60 2.79
N ASP A 95 5.28 -14.09 1.97
CA ASP A 95 6.62 -13.66 2.39
C ASP A 95 6.64 -12.18 2.81
N ALA A 96 5.83 -11.34 2.16
CA ALA A 96 5.77 -9.92 2.51
C ALA A 96 4.37 -9.33 2.33
N LEU A 97 4.10 -8.26 3.08
CA LEU A 97 2.89 -7.44 3.00
C LEU A 97 3.26 -5.97 2.84
N VAL A 98 2.75 -5.34 1.79
CA VAL A 98 2.75 -3.88 1.65
C VAL A 98 1.35 -3.37 2.00
N ASN A 99 1.19 -2.86 3.22
CA ASN A 99 0.00 -2.18 3.69
C ASN A 99 -0.04 -0.76 3.14
N ASN A 100 -0.59 -0.62 1.93
CA ASN A 100 -0.65 0.65 1.23
C ASN A 100 -2.10 1.18 1.08
N ALA A 101 -3.11 0.33 1.15
CA ALA A 101 -4.49 0.77 1.07
C ALA A 101 -4.80 1.82 2.12
N GLY A 102 -5.33 2.94 1.69
CA GLY A 102 -5.63 4.07 2.53
C GLY A 102 -6.51 5.09 1.82
N GLY A 103 -6.94 6.08 2.56
CA GLY A 103 -7.72 7.19 2.02
C GLY A 103 -8.00 8.23 3.09
N GLN A 104 -8.26 9.45 2.65
CA GLN A 104 -8.60 10.59 3.50
C GLN A 104 -9.35 11.63 2.69
N TYR A 105 -9.91 12.61 3.36
CA TYR A 105 -10.48 13.80 2.76
C TYR A 105 -10.09 15.03 3.58
N VAL A 106 -10.11 16.20 2.93
CA VAL A 106 -9.75 17.46 3.58
C VAL A 106 -10.97 18.09 4.22
N THR A 107 -10.90 18.36 5.53
CA THR A 107 -11.92 19.07 6.30
C THR A 107 -11.33 19.61 7.60
N PRO A 108 -11.80 20.76 8.13
CA PRO A 108 -11.43 21.23 9.45
C PRO A 108 -11.74 20.18 10.53
N LEU A 109 -10.94 20.16 11.60
CA LEU A 109 -11.05 19.15 12.64
C LEU A 109 -12.44 19.08 13.28
N GLU A 110 -13.03 20.23 13.59
CA GLU A 110 -14.37 20.36 14.16
C GLU A 110 -15.50 19.93 13.22
N ALA A 111 -15.26 19.87 11.93
CA ALA A 111 -16.22 19.44 10.91
C ALA A 111 -16.14 17.95 10.57
N ILE A 112 -15.20 17.20 11.18
CA ILE A 112 -15.11 15.76 10.98
C ILE A 112 -16.28 15.09 11.69
N SER A 113 -17.19 14.48 10.92
CA SER A 113 -18.26 13.66 11.51
C SER A 113 -17.69 12.35 12.09
N VAL A 114 -18.38 11.75 13.07
CA VAL A 114 -18.01 10.44 13.62
C VAL A 114 -17.90 9.40 12.50
N LYS A 115 -18.86 9.34 11.59
CA LYS A 115 -18.83 8.44 10.43
C LYS A 115 -17.60 8.67 9.54
N GLY A 116 -17.22 9.94 9.32
CA GLY A 116 -16.04 10.28 8.54
C GLY A 116 -14.73 9.90 9.25
N TRP A 117 -14.68 10.12 10.56
CA TRP A 117 -13.57 9.66 11.40
C TRP A 117 -13.40 8.15 11.31
N GLU A 118 -14.46 7.39 11.57
CA GLU A 118 -14.46 5.93 11.51
C GLU A 118 -14.06 5.40 10.14
N ALA A 119 -14.56 5.99 9.06
CA ALA A 119 -14.23 5.57 7.70
C ALA A 119 -12.72 5.66 7.42
N VAL A 120 -12.06 6.73 7.88
CA VAL A 120 -10.63 6.94 7.69
C VAL A 120 -9.81 6.07 8.64
N VAL A 121 -10.17 6.01 9.92
CA VAL A 121 -9.47 5.16 10.91
C VAL A 121 -9.61 3.69 10.55
N ASN A 122 -10.79 3.23 10.16
CA ASN A 122 -11.02 1.84 9.76
C ASN A 122 -10.22 1.46 8.52
N THR A 123 -9.99 2.38 7.59
CA THR A 123 -9.18 2.09 6.40
C THR A 123 -7.68 2.17 6.70
N ASN A 124 -7.23 3.27 7.35
CA ASN A 124 -5.80 3.58 7.47
C ASN A 124 -5.11 2.93 8.67
N LEU A 125 -5.87 2.44 9.64
CA LEU A 125 -5.33 1.80 10.86
C LEU A 125 -5.91 0.39 11.03
N THR A 126 -7.22 0.25 11.26
CA THR A 126 -7.85 -1.04 11.54
C THR A 126 -7.62 -2.05 10.40
N GLY A 127 -7.83 -1.62 9.15
CA GLY A 127 -7.64 -2.49 7.98
C GLY A 127 -6.19 -2.94 7.81
N GLY A 128 -5.22 -2.05 8.03
CA GLY A 128 -3.80 -2.39 8.01
C GLY A 128 -3.43 -3.38 9.12
N PHE A 129 -3.97 -3.19 10.32
CA PHE A 129 -3.83 -4.14 11.43
C PHE A 129 -4.41 -5.52 11.07
N LEU A 130 -5.64 -5.58 10.54
CA LEU A 130 -6.28 -6.84 10.15
C LEU A 130 -5.45 -7.59 9.10
N MET A 131 -4.98 -6.90 8.06
CA MET A 131 -4.13 -7.49 7.03
C MET A 131 -2.82 -8.04 7.61
N ALA A 132 -2.14 -7.27 8.45
CA ALA A 132 -0.89 -7.68 9.08
C ALA A 132 -1.09 -8.88 10.00
N ARG A 133 -2.13 -8.85 10.85
CA ARG A 133 -2.46 -9.94 11.77
C ARG A 133 -2.75 -11.24 11.04
N GLU A 134 -3.56 -11.19 9.99
CA GLU A 134 -3.91 -12.42 9.24
C GLU A 134 -2.72 -12.95 8.43
N CYS A 135 -1.89 -12.10 7.84
CA CYS A 135 -0.62 -12.53 7.23
C CYS A 135 0.29 -13.22 8.25
N TYR A 136 0.38 -12.65 9.46
CA TYR A 136 1.15 -13.24 10.55
C TYR A 136 0.60 -14.62 10.94
N LEU A 137 -0.68 -14.70 11.27
CA LEU A 137 -1.30 -15.93 11.78
C LEU A 137 -1.30 -17.06 10.76
N GLN A 138 -1.58 -16.77 9.50
CA GLN A 138 -1.79 -17.79 8.47
C GLN A 138 -0.50 -18.17 7.71
N SER A 139 0.58 -17.39 7.83
CA SER A 139 1.85 -17.67 7.12
C SER A 139 3.09 -17.29 7.91
N MET A 140 3.27 -16.01 8.26
CA MET A 140 4.55 -15.47 8.70
C MET A 140 4.97 -15.97 10.09
N LYS A 141 4.04 -16.36 10.96
CA LYS A 141 4.34 -16.91 12.29
C LYS A 141 5.27 -18.14 12.22
N ALA A 142 5.09 -18.96 11.20
CA ALA A 142 5.87 -20.19 11.02
C ALA A 142 7.10 -20.01 10.09
N ARG A 143 7.16 -18.96 9.29
CA ARG A 143 8.12 -18.82 8.19
C ARG A 143 8.97 -17.55 8.24
N GLY A 144 8.61 -16.60 9.11
CA GLY A 144 9.13 -15.24 9.03
C GLY A 144 8.45 -14.43 7.93
N GLY A 145 8.90 -13.20 7.73
CA GLY A 145 8.37 -12.34 6.69
C GLY A 145 8.71 -10.87 6.87
N ALA A 146 8.16 -10.04 6.00
CA ALA A 146 8.35 -8.60 6.06
C ALA A 146 7.02 -7.84 5.89
N ILE A 147 6.78 -6.85 6.73
CA ILE A 147 5.62 -5.96 6.65
C ILE A 147 6.12 -4.54 6.43
N VAL A 148 5.57 -3.87 5.42
CA VAL A 148 5.81 -2.45 5.15
C VAL A 148 4.48 -1.73 5.22
N ASN A 149 4.34 -0.83 6.19
CA ASN A 149 3.16 0.00 6.37
C ASN A 149 3.39 1.37 5.73
N ILE A 150 2.64 1.70 4.68
CA ILE A 150 2.69 3.02 4.07
C ILE A 150 1.85 3.96 4.95
N VAL A 151 2.52 4.92 5.56
CA VAL A 151 1.88 5.95 6.39
C VAL A 151 1.91 7.30 5.66
N ALA A 152 1.92 8.41 6.37
CA ALA A 152 2.12 9.75 5.83
C ALA A 152 3.05 10.52 6.77
N ASP A 153 3.64 11.60 6.28
CA ASP A 153 4.36 12.53 7.14
C ASP A 153 3.34 13.28 8.03
N MET A 154 3.21 12.81 9.29
CA MET A 154 2.29 13.40 10.27
C MET A 154 3.01 14.04 11.45
N TRP A 155 4.35 14.03 11.51
CA TRP A 155 5.13 14.54 12.65
C TRP A 155 5.02 16.06 12.83
N GLY A 156 4.82 16.79 11.73
CA GLY A 156 4.51 18.21 11.74
C GLY A 156 3.03 18.55 11.90
N SER A 157 2.20 17.61 12.37
CA SER A 157 0.73 17.66 12.35
C SER A 157 0.13 17.56 10.95
N MET A 158 -1.18 17.31 10.85
CA MET A 158 -1.93 17.22 9.59
C MET A 158 -3.19 18.12 9.62
N PRO A 159 -3.04 19.46 9.58
CA PRO A 159 -4.18 20.36 9.53
C PRO A 159 -5.10 20.05 8.36
N GLY A 160 -6.40 19.99 8.60
CA GLY A 160 -7.41 19.61 7.61
C GLY A 160 -7.50 18.09 7.35
N MET A 161 -6.69 17.27 8.02
CA MET A 161 -6.70 15.80 7.89
C MET A 161 -6.46 15.10 9.24
N GLY A 162 -7.01 15.64 10.33
CA GLY A 162 -6.75 15.15 11.69
C GLY A 162 -7.06 13.67 11.91
N HIS A 163 -8.12 13.14 11.29
CA HIS A 163 -8.44 11.70 11.31
C HIS A 163 -7.35 10.85 10.66
N SER A 164 -6.77 11.31 9.55
CA SER A 164 -5.67 10.62 8.88
C SER A 164 -4.39 10.68 9.72
N GLY A 165 -4.06 11.85 10.27
CA GLY A 165 -2.91 12.01 11.16
C GLY A 165 -2.95 11.06 12.35
N ALA A 166 -4.10 10.98 13.04
CA ALA A 166 -4.31 10.07 14.16
C ALA A 166 -4.17 8.60 13.75
N ALA A 167 -4.78 8.19 12.61
CA ALA A 167 -4.69 6.83 12.12
C ALA A 167 -3.26 6.45 11.71
N ARG A 168 -2.52 7.36 11.07
CA ARG A 168 -1.14 7.12 10.64
C ARG A 168 -0.16 7.06 11.82
N ALA A 169 -0.35 7.90 12.84
CA ALA A 169 0.41 7.81 14.09
C ALA A 169 0.14 6.48 14.82
N GLY A 170 -1.13 6.04 14.87
CA GLY A 170 -1.48 4.72 15.39
C GLY A 170 -0.82 3.58 14.61
N MET A 171 -0.71 3.69 13.28
CA MET A 171 -0.04 2.69 12.45
C MET A 171 1.47 2.66 12.69
N VAL A 172 2.13 3.79 13.00
CA VAL A 172 3.55 3.80 13.41
C VAL A 172 3.72 3.03 14.72
N SER A 173 2.92 3.35 15.74
CA SER A 173 2.95 2.64 17.02
C SER A 173 2.67 1.14 16.86
N PHE A 174 1.69 0.75 16.03
CA PHE A 174 1.44 -0.64 15.69
C PHE A 174 2.66 -1.30 15.03
N THR A 175 3.32 -0.60 14.11
CA THR A 175 4.52 -1.09 13.39
C THR A 175 5.63 -1.45 14.36
N GLU A 176 5.92 -0.56 15.32
CA GLU A 176 6.94 -0.75 16.36
C GLU A 176 6.58 -1.92 17.29
N THR A 177 5.33 -1.98 17.74
CA THR A 177 4.84 -3.08 18.57
C THR A 177 4.94 -4.42 17.85
N ALA A 178 4.49 -4.51 16.59
CA ALA A 178 4.56 -5.71 15.78
C ALA A 178 6.02 -6.16 15.52
N ALA A 179 6.94 -5.20 15.33
CA ALA A 179 8.36 -5.50 15.16
C ALA A 179 8.96 -6.18 16.40
N VAL A 180 8.55 -5.75 17.59
CA VAL A 180 9.01 -6.35 18.85
C VAL A 180 8.33 -7.69 19.14
N GLU A 181 6.99 -7.73 19.06
CA GLU A 181 6.24 -8.93 19.43
C GLU A 181 6.47 -10.09 18.45
N TRP A 182 6.63 -9.83 17.16
CA TRP A 182 6.78 -10.86 16.13
C TRP A 182 8.25 -11.14 15.72
N ALA A 183 9.21 -10.48 16.38
CA ALA A 183 10.64 -10.70 16.15
C ALA A 183 11.05 -12.16 16.33
N HIS A 184 10.50 -12.83 17.35
CA HIS A 184 10.78 -14.25 17.64
C HIS A 184 10.36 -15.20 16.49
N SER A 185 9.44 -14.76 15.63
CA SER A 185 9.03 -15.50 14.43
C SER A 185 9.83 -15.10 13.18
N GLY A 186 10.83 -14.23 13.29
CA GLY A 186 11.58 -13.71 12.14
C GLY A 186 10.80 -12.73 11.28
N VAL A 187 9.77 -12.06 11.82
CA VAL A 187 8.99 -11.05 11.12
C VAL A 187 9.58 -9.66 11.38
N ARG A 188 9.82 -8.92 10.31
CA ARG A 188 10.24 -7.52 10.35
C ARG A 188 9.06 -6.62 9.96
N SER A 189 8.81 -5.59 10.74
CA SER A 189 7.77 -4.60 10.49
C SER A 189 8.37 -3.21 10.42
N ASN A 190 8.09 -2.47 9.34
CA ASN A 190 8.59 -1.12 9.11
C ASN A 190 7.48 -0.21 8.60
N ALA A 191 7.58 1.07 8.87
CA ALA A 191 6.72 2.10 8.31
C ALA A 191 7.50 2.99 7.34
N VAL A 192 6.85 3.37 6.24
CA VAL A 192 7.38 4.33 5.27
C VAL A 192 6.41 5.50 5.17
N ALA A 193 6.92 6.69 5.39
CA ALA A 193 6.18 7.95 5.26
C ALA A 193 6.54 8.62 3.92
N PRO A 194 5.77 8.41 2.85
CA PRO A 194 6.00 9.13 1.61
C PRO A 194 5.78 10.63 1.80
N GLY A 195 6.60 11.43 1.13
CA GLY A 195 6.30 12.84 0.92
C GLY A 195 5.16 13.02 -0.09
N ASN A 196 5.13 14.14 -0.80
CA ASN A 196 4.15 14.36 -1.87
C ASN A 196 4.52 13.53 -3.10
N VAL A 197 3.68 12.57 -3.42
CA VAL A 197 3.82 11.69 -4.58
C VAL A 197 2.76 12.07 -5.62
N ALA A 198 3.19 12.45 -6.81
CA ALA A 198 2.29 12.71 -7.93
C ALA A 198 1.63 11.38 -8.35
N SER A 199 0.36 11.24 -8.06
CA SER A 199 -0.41 10.03 -8.37
C SER A 199 -1.87 10.37 -8.58
N SER A 200 -2.64 9.45 -9.17
CA SER A 200 -4.11 9.59 -9.31
C SER A 200 -4.86 9.76 -7.97
N GLY A 201 -4.22 9.52 -6.85
CA GLY A 201 -4.75 9.88 -5.53
C GLY A 201 -4.93 11.39 -5.34
N MET A 202 -4.15 12.21 -6.07
CA MET A 202 -4.27 13.66 -6.05
C MET A 202 -5.55 14.16 -6.73
N ASP A 203 -6.10 13.42 -7.67
CA ASP A 203 -7.33 13.77 -8.42
C ASP A 203 -8.58 13.79 -7.53
N HIS A 204 -8.50 13.23 -6.34
CA HIS A 204 -9.59 13.20 -5.35
C HIS A 204 -9.64 14.45 -4.47
N TYR A 205 -8.65 15.33 -4.55
CA TYR A 205 -8.64 16.60 -3.81
C TYR A 205 -9.28 17.72 -4.64
N PRO A 206 -9.92 18.71 -3.98
CA PRO A 206 -10.35 19.93 -4.66
C PRO A 206 -9.15 20.55 -5.41
N PRO A 207 -9.37 21.12 -6.62
CA PRO A 207 -8.28 21.64 -7.46
C PRO A 207 -7.36 22.63 -6.75
N GLU A 208 -7.91 23.46 -5.85
CA GLU A 208 -7.15 24.43 -5.06
C GLU A 208 -6.23 23.76 -4.04
N VAL A 209 -6.70 22.68 -3.41
CA VAL A 209 -5.90 21.87 -2.47
C VAL A 209 -4.79 21.13 -3.23
N GLY A 210 -5.10 20.55 -4.37
CA GLY A 210 -4.13 19.92 -5.25
C GLY A 210 -3.03 20.89 -5.68
N LYS A 211 -3.39 22.10 -6.13
CA LYS A 211 -2.43 23.17 -6.48
C LYS A 211 -1.59 23.60 -5.28
N MET A 212 -2.19 23.76 -4.10
CA MET A 212 -1.48 24.13 -2.87
C MET A 212 -0.48 23.06 -2.45
N LEU A 213 -0.83 21.80 -2.56
CA LEU A 213 0.07 20.67 -2.25
C LEU A 213 1.23 20.61 -3.23
N VAL A 214 1.00 20.89 -4.51
CA VAL A 214 2.05 20.93 -5.55
C VAL A 214 2.91 22.20 -5.43
N SER A 215 2.33 23.37 -5.14
CA SER A 215 3.05 24.65 -5.11
C SER A 215 3.95 24.83 -3.88
N LYS A 216 3.68 24.14 -2.77
CA LYS A 216 4.53 24.20 -1.56
C LYS A 216 5.85 23.46 -1.72
N PHE A 217 6.02 22.70 -2.80
CA PHE A 217 7.24 21.95 -3.06
C PHE A 217 7.79 22.34 -4.43
N PRO A 218 8.97 23.00 -4.49
CA PRO A 218 9.67 23.23 -5.75
C PRO A 218 9.82 21.92 -6.51
N SER A 219 9.72 21.97 -7.82
CA SER A 219 9.85 20.80 -8.71
C SER A 219 11.15 19.99 -8.51
N SER A 220 12.17 20.61 -7.91
CA SER A 220 13.44 19.99 -7.53
C SER A 220 13.34 19.02 -6.35
N ASN A 221 12.26 19.07 -5.54
CA ASN A 221 12.04 18.20 -4.39
C ASN A 221 10.93 17.15 -4.64
N MET A 222 10.36 17.10 -5.83
CA MET A 222 9.50 16.00 -6.22
C MET A 222 10.37 14.76 -6.39
N CYS A 223 10.03 13.72 -5.65
CA CYS A 223 10.71 12.44 -5.77
C CYS A 223 10.75 12.02 -7.25
N PRO A 224 11.94 11.70 -7.82
CA PRO A 224 12.08 11.39 -9.25
C PRO A 224 11.35 10.11 -9.70
N TRP A 225 10.67 9.42 -8.79
CA TRP A 225 9.85 8.24 -9.04
C TRP A 225 8.50 8.52 -9.73
N GLY A 226 8.31 9.72 -10.28
CA GLY A 226 7.25 10.05 -11.23
C GLY A 226 7.39 9.39 -12.61
N GLY A 227 8.15 8.33 -12.71
CA GLY A 227 8.55 7.70 -13.97
C GLY A 227 7.62 6.63 -14.53
N LEU A 228 6.34 6.60 -14.17
CA LEU A 228 5.36 5.93 -15.02
C LEU A 228 4.99 6.89 -16.14
N ARG A 229 5.61 6.72 -17.29
CA ARG A 229 5.16 7.35 -18.53
C ARG A 229 3.65 7.12 -18.66
N GLN A 230 2.87 8.20 -18.64
CA GLN A 230 1.56 8.17 -19.27
C GLN A 230 1.82 7.73 -20.70
N ARG A 231 1.35 6.53 -21.08
CA ARG A 231 1.18 6.18 -22.48
C ARG A 231 0.17 7.18 -23.01
N GLN A 232 0.63 8.23 -23.67
CA GLN A 232 -0.22 8.99 -24.58
C GLN A 232 -0.65 8.02 -25.68
N LYS A 233 -1.97 7.87 -25.81
CA LYS A 233 -2.57 7.24 -26.98
C LYS A 233 -2.31 8.09 -28.21
#